data_18b66be98cea9da0ad619c5ebeb368c3
#
_entry.id   18b66be98cea9da0ad619c5ebeb368c3
#
_cell.length_a   1.000
_cell.length_b   1.000
_cell.length_c   1.000
_cell.angle_alpha   90.00
_cell.angle_beta   90.00
_cell.angle_gamma   90.00
#
_symmetry.space_group_name_H-M   'P 1'
#
loop_
_entity.id
_entity.type
_entity.pdbx_description
1 polymer ?
#
loop_
_entity_poly.entity_id
_entity_poly.type
_entity_poly.pdbx_seq_one_letter_code
_entity_poly.pdbx_strand_id
1 'polypeptide(L)'
;ASQQKVDLIVFPELITSGYELGLRFTELAQRVPGPTVNLIAQRANEYGVYIVFGMVSKEKVESVLYNSAIMVGPDGELVEVYNKIHLRGEERMAFREGYKLPVIDTEIGTIGLMIGYDLAFPEVARSLVLDGAEILCVCANWEAQAIDEWKTYMRARAYENACFMVGANRVGEDVTITFGGESMVVGPRGQIHTSLALETDPESGAPLEGFAVARIDLDEVRKYREEFQQIQNRQPTVYKSLVRRY
;
A
#
# COMPACT_ATOMS: atom_id res chain seq x y z
N ALA A 1 -10.80 -4.72 14.51
CA ALA A 1 -11.34 -3.45 14.02
C ALA A 1 -12.52 -2.98 14.86
N SER A 2 -13.62 -3.70 14.91
CA SER A 2 -14.85 -3.28 15.62
C SER A 2 -14.69 -2.94 17.11
N GLN A 3 -13.77 -3.61 17.81
CA GLN A 3 -13.48 -3.34 19.22
C GLN A 3 -12.61 -2.09 19.45
N GLN A 4 -11.85 -1.65 18.45
CA GLN A 4 -10.87 -0.57 18.56
C GLN A 4 -11.24 0.72 17.80
N LYS A 5 -12.43 0.77 17.17
CA LYS A 5 -12.93 1.94 16.40
C LYS A 5 -11.88 2.50 15.45
N VAL A 6 -11.39 1.66 14.55
CA VAL A 6 -10.45 2.09 13.50
C VAL A 6 -11.21 2.71 12.32
N ASP A 7 -10.62 3.73 11.70
CA ASP A 7 -11.20 4.42 10.53
C ASP A 7 -10.66 3.86 9.21
N LEU A 8 -9.45 3.30 9.21
CA LEU A 8 -8.76 2.76 8.04
C LEU A 8 -8.10 1.42 8.37
N ILE A 9 -8.28 0.44 7.48
CA ILE A 9 -7.59 -0.86 7.52
C ILE A 9 -6.84 -1.06 6.23
N VAL A 10 -5.55 -1.43 6.31
CA VAL A 10 -4.72 -1.76 5.16
C VAL A 10 -4.28 -3.21 5.25
N PHE A 11 -4.49 -3.95 4.19
CA PHE A 11 -4.06 -5.34 4.03
C PHE A 11 -2.86 -5.47 3.08
N PRO A 12 -2.13 -6.59 3.12
CA PRO A 12 -1.02 -6.85 2.21
C PRO A 12 -1.39 -6.91 0.73
N GLU A 13 -0.36 -7.01 -0.11
CA GLU A 13 -0.44 -7.21 -1.56
C GLU A 13 -0.97 -8.62 -1.87
N LEU A 14 -1.86 -8.74 -2.89
CA LEU A 14 -2.36 -10.01 -3.42
C LEU A 14 -2.91 -10.97 -2.36
N ILE A 15 -3.57 -10.44 -1.31
CA ILE A 15 -4.07 -11.25 -0.18
C ILE A 15 -5.09 -12.31 -0.58
N THR A 16 -5.75 -12.11 -1.73
CA THR A 16 -6.83 -12.99 -2.20
C THR A 16 -6.32 -14.18 -3.02
N SER A 17 -5.05 -14.17 -3.41
CA SER A 17 -4.50 -15.18 -4.32
C SER A 17 -3.18 -15.80 -3.87
N GLY A 18 -2.31 -15.00 -3.26
CA GLY A 18 -0.89 -15.31 -3.08
C GLY A 18 -0.04 -14.65 -4.18
N TYR A 19 1.28 -14.80 -4.10
CA TYR A 19 2.24 -14.03 -4.92
C TYR A 19 2.89 -14.87 -6.04
N GLU A 20 3.24 -16.14 -5.78
CA GLU A 20 3.97 -16.99 -6.73
C GLU A 20 3.03 -17.94 -7.49
N LEU A 21 2.12 -17.41 -8.28
CA LEU A 21 1.09 -18.21 -8.98
C LEU A 21 1.32 -18.34 -10.48
N GLY A 22 2.22 -17.56 -11.07
CA GLY A 22 2.49 -17.61 -12.51
C GLY A 22 1.21 -17.50 -13.35
N LEU A 23 0.98 -18.48 -14.22
CA LEU A 23 -0.21 -18.50 -15.10
C LEU A 23 -1.54 -18.66 -14.35
N ARG A 24 -1.54 -19.16 -13.12
CA ARG A 24 -2.76 -19.33 -12.33
C ARG A 24 -3.41 -18.01 -11.92
N PHE A 25 -2.73 -16.88 -12.03
CA PHE A 25 -3.34 -15.58 -11.85
C PHE A 25 -4.55 -15.34 -12.76
N THR A 26 -4.55 -15.93 -13.97
CA THR A 26 -5.68 -15.81 -14.91
C THR A 26 -6.96 -16.45 -14.37
N GLU A 27 -6.84 -17.52 -13.57
CA GLU A 27 -7.98 -18.24 -12.99
C GLU A 27 -8.58 -17.49 -11.81
N LEU A 28 -7.74 -16.79 -11.02
CA LEU A 28 -8.12 -16.10 -9.80
C LEU A 28 -8.49 -14.63 -10.02
N ALA A 29 -8.10 -14.06 -11.17
CA ALA A 29 -8.36 -12.66 -11.48
C ALA A 29 -9.86 -12.36 -11.59
N GLN A 30 -10.29 -11.29 -10.94
CA GLN A 30 -11.66 -10.82 -10.95
C GLN A 30 -11.78 -9.45 -11.59
N ARG A 31 -12.93 -9.16 -12.19
CA ARG A 31 -13.28 -7.78 -12.56
C ARG A 31 -13.55 -6.96 -11.32
N VAL A 32 -13.29 -5.66 -11.41
CA VAL A 32 -13.60 -4.72 -10.35
C VAL A 32 -14.72 -3.77 -10.81
N PRO A 33 -15.83 -3.66 -10.05
CA PRO A 33 -16.17 -4.47 -8.88
C PRO A 33 -16.48 -5.92 -9.24
N GLY A 34 -16.31 -6.82 -8.24
CA GLY A 34 -16.52 -8.25 -8.38
C GLY A 34 -16.85 -8.90 -7.03
N PRO A 35 -17.02 -10.23 -6.96
CA PRO A 35 -17.48 -10.90 -5.74
C PRO A 35 -16.63 -10.58 -4.49
N THR A 36 -15.30 -10.60 -4.62
CA THR A 36 -14.40 -10.28 -3.51
C THR A 36 -14.54 -8.81 -3.06
N VAL A 37 -14.54 -7.88 -4.03
CA VAL A 37 -14.70 -6.45 -3.73
C VAL A 37 -16.04 -6.18 -3.05
N ASN A 38 -17.12 -6.76 -3.54
CA ASN A 38 -18.46 -6.60 -2.98
C ASN A 38 -18.54 -7.15 -1.54
N LEU A 39 -17.89 -8.30 -1.27
CA LEU A 39 -17.84 -8.87 0.07
C LEU A 39 -17.10 -7.95 1.05
N ILE A 40 -15.93 -7.43 0.65
CA ILE A 40 -15.13 -6.55 1.49
C ILE A 40 -15.83 -5.19 1.66
N ALA A 41 -16.45 -4.66 0.62
CA ALA A 41 -17.25 -3.43 0.67
C ALA A 41 -18.44 -3.56 1.64
N GLN A 42 -19.12 -4.71 1.65
CA GLN A 42 -20.15 -4.98 2.65
C GLN A 42 -19.58 -4.94 4.09
N ARG A 43 -18.38 -5.49 4.31
CA ARG A 43 -17.73 -5.42 5.63
C ARG A 43 -17.28 -4.01 5.98
N ALA A 44 -16.78 -3.24 5.01
CA ALA A 44 -16.46 -1.84 5.21
C ALA A 44 -17.68 -1.04 5.69
N ASN A 45 -18.83 -1.26 5.08
CA ASN A 45 -20.09 -0.63 5.50
C ASN A 45 -20.56 -1.11 6.89
N GLU A 46 -20.52 -2.41 7.14
CA GLU A 46 -20.92 -2.98 8.45
C GLU A 46 -20.13 -2.39 9.61
N TYR A 47 -18.84 -2.11 9.40
CA TYR A 47 -17.97 -1.58 10.46
C TYR A 47 -17.72 -0.07 10.36
N GLY A 48 -18.22 0.60 9.32
CA GLY A 48 -18.06 2.03 9.11
C GLY A 48 -16.59 2.43 8.90
N VAL A 49 -15.82 1.64 8.10
CA VAL A 49 -14.37 1.81 7.93
C VAL A 49 -13.96 1.85 6.47
N TYR A 50 -12.88 2.55 6.16
CA TYR A 50 -12.19 2.38 4.88
C TYR A 50 -11.33 1.12 4.91
N ILE A 51 -11.33 0.35 3.82
CA ILE A 51 -10.48 -0.83 3.67
C ILE A 51 -9.68 -0.73 2.39
N VAL A 52 -8.35 -0.90 2.50
CA VAL A 52 -7.42 -1.01 1.37
C VAL A 52 -6.83 -2.42 1.35
N PHE A 53 -6.89 -3.10 0.19
CA PHE A 53 -6.38 -4.47 0.07
C PHE A 53 -5.86 -4.77 -1.34
N GLY A 54 -4.88 -5.68 -1.43
CA GLY A 54 -4.29 -6.12 -2.69
C GLY A 54 -5.00 -7.32 -3.30
N MET A 55 -5.26 -7.29 -4.63
CA MET A 55 -5.81 -8.43 -5.36
C MET A 55 -5.38 -8.43 -6.84
N VAL A 56 -5.58 -9.56 -7.51
CA VAL A 56 -5.47 -9.64 -8.98
C VAL A 56 -6.77 -9.14 -9.60
N SER A 57 -6.68 -8.05 -10.37
CA SER A 57 -7.80 -7.58 -11.16
C SER A 57 -7.64 -7.88 -12.64
N LYS A 58 -8.76 -7.94 -13.38
CA LYS A 58 -8.76 -8.09 -14.83
C LYS A 58 -9.64 -7.07 -15.51
N GLU A 59 -9.18 -6.63 -16.66
CA GLU A 59 -9.92 -5.73 -17.55
C GLU A 59 -11.06 -6.47 -18.27
N LYS A 60 -11.84 -5.71 -19.06
CA LYS A 60 -12.88 -6.28 -19.94
C LYS A 60 -12.29 -7.31 -20.93
N VAL A 61 -11.07 -7.07 -21.39
CA VAL A 61 -10.28 -8.04 -22.13
C VAL A 61 -9.60 -8.96 -21.12
N GLU A 62 -10.04 -10.19 -21.02
CA GLU A 62 -9.70 -11.13 -19.95
C GLU A 62 -8.20 -11.51 -19.86
N SER A 63 -7.44 -11.27 -20.94
CA SER A 63 -5.99 -11.50 -20.96
C SER A 63 -5.18 -10.38 -20.32
N VAL A 64 -5.81 -9.26 -19.91
CA VAL A 64 -5.13 -8.12 -19.28
C VAL A 64 -5.36 -8.16 -17.79
N LEU A 65 -4.32 -8.51 -17.06
CA LEU A 65 -4.31 -8.60 -15.60
C LEU A 65 -3.49 -7.47 -14.98
N TYR A 66 -3.89 -7.04 -13.78
CA TYR A 66 -3.16 -6.10 -12.96
C TYR A 66 -3.00 -6.62 -11.53
N ASN A 67 -1.88 -6.28 -10.92
CA ASN A 67 -1.71 -6.30 -9.48
C ASN A 67 -2.31 -4.99 -8.95
N SER A 68 -3.42 -5.07 -8.22
CA SER A 68 -4.23 -3.90 -7.87
C SER A 68 -4.40 -3.75 -6.36
N ALA A 69 -4.32 -2.51 -5.89
CA ALA A 69 -4.83 -2.11 -4.57
C ALA A 69 -6.24 -1.52 -4.76
N ILE A 70 -7.17 -2.07 -4.02
CA ILE A 70 -8.59 -1.68 -4.04
C ILE A 70 -8.88 -0.93 -2.74
N MET A 71 -9.57 0.19 -2.85
CA MET A 71 -10.10 0.91 -1.70
C MET A 71 -11.61 0.89 -1.73
N VAL A 72 -12.22 0.48 -0.63
CA VAL A 72 -13.68 0.54 -0.40
C VAL A 72 -13.99 1.42 0.79
N GLY A 73 -15.13 2.10 0.76
CA GLY A 73 -15.53 3.08 1.75
C GLY A 73 -16.50 2.57 2.82
N PRO A 74 -16.72 3.35 3.88
CA PRO A 74 -17.66 3.04 4.95
C PRO A 74 -19.13 3.01 4.51
N ASP A 75 -19.43 3.52 3.33
CA ASP A 75 -20.74 3.44 2.65
C ASP A 75 -20.95 2.12 1.90
N GLY A 76 -19.91 1.28 1.81
CA GLY A 76 -19.92 0.01 1.08
C GLY A 76 -19.71 0.16 -0.42
N GLU A 77 -19.20 1.31 -0.86
CA GLU A 77 -18.92 1.56 -2.26
C GLU A 77 -17.43 1.39 -2.59
N LEU A 78 -17.16 1.05 -3.85
CA LEU A 78 -15.81 1.07 -4.40
C LEU A 78 -15.35 2.53 -4.52
N VAL A 79 -14.27 2.88 -3.81
CA VAL A 79 -13.71 4.23 -3.81
C VAL A 79 -12.68 4.39 -4.93
N GLU A 80 -11.69 3.48 -5.01
CA GLU A 80 -10.61 3.60 -6.01
C GLU A 80 -9.97 2.24 -6.33
N VAL A 81 -9.37 2.16 -7.51
CA VAL A 81 -8.55 1.04 -8.00
C VAL A 81 -7.21 1.57 -8.46
N TYR A 82 -6.16 1.25 -7.74
CA TYR A 82 -4.79 1.54 -8.13
C TYR A 82 -4.14 0.29 -8.73
N ASN A 83 -3.57 0.40 -9.91
CA ASN A 83 -2.81 -0.67 -10.56
C ASN A 83 -1.31 -0.40 -10.40
N LYS A 84 -0.57 -1.39 -9.91
CA LYS A 84 0.87 -1.32 -9.67
C LYS A 84 1.63 -0.83 -10.89
N ILE A 85 2.44 0.21 -10.73
CA ILE A 85 3.21 0.82 -11.82
C ILE A 85 4.54 0.09 -12.03
N HIS A 86 5.21 -0.27 -10.93
CA HIS A 86 6.52 -0.89 -10.99
C HIS A 86 6.45 -2.39 -10.70
N LEU A 87 6.47 -3.18 -11.76
CA LEU A 87 6.49 -4.64 -11.70
C LEU A 87 7.92 -5.16 -11.55
N ARG A 88 8.11 -6.20 -10.71
CA ARG A 88 9.42 -6.83 -10.46
C ARG A 88 9.39 -8.31 -10.83
N GLY A 89 10.49 -8.81 -11.42
CA GLY A 89 10.67 -10.23 -11.68
C GLY A 89 9.52 -10.84 -12.50
N GLU A 90 8.94 -11.92 -12.00
CA GLU A 90 7.88 -12.68 -12.66
C GLU A 90 6.56 -11.90 -12.80
N GLU A 91 6.35 -10.87 -11.99
CA GLU A 91 5.17 -10.00 -12.15
C GLU A 91 5.05 -9.44 -13.57
N ARG A 92 6.18 -9.14 -14.22
CA ARG A 92 6.21 -8.62 -15.60
C ARG A 92 5.68 -9.57 -16.65
N MET A 93 5.63 -10.87 -16.35
CA MET A 93 5.07 -11.87 -17.25
C MET A 93 3.56 -12.04 -17.02
N ALA A 94 3.08 -11.77 -15.81
CA ALA A 94 1.70 -11.98 -15.42
C ALA A 94 0.83 -10.73 -15.54
N PHE A 95 1.39 -9.56 -15.23
CA PHE A 95 0.64 -8.32 -15.08
C PHE A 95 1.07 -7.25 -16.09
N ARG A 96 0.13 -6.36 -16.40
CA ARG A 96 0.40 -5.10 -17.09
C ARG A 96 0.71 -4.01 -16.06
N GLU A 97 1.62 -3.11 -16.42
CA GLU A 97 1.95 -1.92 -15.63
C GLU A 97 0.77 -0.94 -15.59
N GLY A 98 0.49 -0.40 -14.41
CA GLY A 98 -0.40 0.74 -14.22
C GLY A 98 0.21 2.03 -14.80
N TYR A 99 -0.61 3.07 -14.90
CA TYR A 99 -0.17 4.34 -15.49
C TYR A 99 -0.80 5.58 -14.81
N LYS A 100 -1.45 5.38 -13.66
CA LYS A 100 -2.08 6.45 -12.89
C LYS A 100 -1.65 6.38 -11.43
N LEU A 101 -1.53 7.53 -10.82
CA LEU A 101 -1.28 7.72 -9.39
C LEU A 101 -2.49 8.49 -8.80
N PRO A 102 -3.60 7.82 -8.50
CA PRO A 102 -4.78 8.50 -7.97
C PRO A 102 -4.54 8.97 -6.54
N VAL A 103 -5.07 10.14 -6.24
CA VAL A 103 -5.18 10.70 -4.89
C VAL A 103 -6.66 10.82 -4.55
N ILE A 104 -7.04 10.38 -3.36
CA ILE A 104 -8.41 10.15 -2.97
C ILE A 104 -8.74 11.04 -1.77
N ASP A 105 -9.66 11.99 -1.95
CA ASP A 105 -10.19 12.78 -0.85
C ASP A 105 -11.22 11.98 -0.06
N THR A 106 -10.98 11.86 1.24
CA THR A 106 -11.86 11.15 2.18
C THR A 106 -12.15 11.98 3.43
N GLU A 107 -13.11 11.55 4.23
CA GLU A 107 -13.41 12.20 5.52
C GLU A 107 -12.26 12.06 6.54
N ILE A 108 -11.37 11.09 6.35
CA ILE A 108 -10.22 10.82 7.23
C ILE A 108 -8.90 11.41 6.70
N GLY A 109 -8.94 12.20 5.62
CA GLY A 109 -7.79 12.81 4.97
C GLY A 109 -7.61 12.38 3.53
N THR A 110 -6.62 12.95 2.87
CA THR A 110 -6.32 12.66 1.46
C THR A 110 -5.34 11.49 1.35
N ILE A 111 -5.75 10.42 0.67
CA ILE A 111 -5.06 9.12 0.65
C ILE A 111 -4.45 8.85 -0.73
N GLY A 112 -3.19 8.36 -0.76
CA GLY A 112 -2.56 7.77 -1.94
C GLY A 112 -2.30 6.28 -1.75
N LEU A 113 -2.35 5.51 -2.83
CA LEU A 113 -2.14 4.06 -2.81
C LEU A 113 -0.84 3.68 -3.50
N MET A 114 -0.11 2.70 -2.93
CA MET A 114 1.13 2.14 -3.44
C MET A 114 1.12 0.61 -3.25
N ILE A 115 1.85 -0.12 -4.10
CA ILE A 115 1.96 -1.57 -3.97
C ILE A 115 3.43 -1.99 -3.99
N GLY A 116 3.88 -2.65 -2.93
CA GLY A 116 5.17 -3.33 -2.83
C GLY A 116 6.33 -2.53 -3.43
N TYR A 117 6.82 -2.97 -4.58
CA TYR A 117 8.00 -2.40 -5.23
C TYR A 117 7.89 -0.91 -5.63
N ASP A 118 6.68 -0.33 -5.73
CA ASP A 118 6.50 1.12 -5.92
C ASP A 118 7.21 1.93 -4.84
N LEU A 119 7.33 1.34 -3.64
CA LEU A 119 7.99 1.96 -2.49
C LEU A 119 9.49 2.27 -2.75
N ALA A 120 10.15 1.51 -3.62
CA ALA A 120 11.54 1.74 -3.99
C ALA A 120 11.75 3.04 -4.82
N PHE A 121 10.68 3.56 -5.43
CA PHE A 121 10.71 4.73 -6.32
C PHE A 121 10.24 5.99 -5.58
N PRO A 122 11.14 6.91 -5.23
CA PRO A 122 10.76 8.15 -4.54
C PRO A 122 9.77 9.01 -5.34
N GLU A 123 9.77 8.88 -6.66
CA GLU A 123 8.89 9.60 -7.58
C GLU A 123 7.41 9.28 -7.33
N VAL A 124 7.08 8.03 -6.96
CA VAL A 124 5.69 7.60 -6.71
C VAL A 124 5.14 8.33 -5.50
N ALA A 125 5.79 8.19 -4.34
CA ALA A 125 5.37 8.86 -3.12
C ALA A 125 5.36 10.38 -3.28
N ARG A 126 6.38 10.93 -3.96
CA ARG A 126 6.48 12.37 -4.23
C ARG A 126 5.32 12.88 -5.09
N SER A 127 4.96 12.16 -6.15
CA SER A 127 3.84 12.55 -7.02
C SER A 127 2.53 12.56 -6.25
N LEU A 128 2.23 11.48 -5.52
CA LEU A 128 1.01 11.41 -4.70
C LEU A 128 0.91 12.56 -3.69
N VAL A 129 2.03 12.90 -3.03
CA VAL A 129 2.05 14.00 -2.05
C VAL A 129 1.93 15.37 -2.71
N LEU A 130 2.50 15.56 -3.90
CA LEU A 130 2.33 16.81 -4.65
C LEU A 130 0.88 17.01 -5.12
N ASP A 131 0.15 15.93 -5.35
CA ASP A 131 -1.26 15.95 -5.68
C ASP A 131 -2.16 15.99 -4.43
N GLY A 132 -1.57 16.10 -3.23
CA GLY A 132 -2.26 16.41 -1.98
C GLY A 132 -2.28 15.31 -0.92
N ALA A 133 -1.79 14.10 -1.21
CA ALA A 133 -1.85 13.00 -0.25
C ALA A 133 -1.18 13.35 1.10
N GLU A 134 -1.88 13.03 2.19
CA GLU A 134 -1.43 13.16 3.57
C GLU A 134 -1.11 11.79 4.18
N ILE A 135 -1.78 10.74 3.67
CA ILE A 135 -1.59 9.35 4.05
C ILE A 135 -1.26 8.53 2.80
N LEU A 136 -0.19 7.75 2.84
CA LEU A 136 0.16 6.79 1.80
C LEU A 136 -0.02 5.37 2.33
N CYS A 137 -0.96 4.62 1.73
CA CYS A 137 -1.21 3.22 2.05
C CYS A 137 -0.37 2.31 1.15
N VAL A 138 0.32 1.35 1.75
CA VAL A 138 1.19 0.41 1.04
C VAL A 138 0.74 -1.02 1.30
N CYS A 139 0.22 -1.68 0.27
CA CYS A 139 -0.01 -3.12 0.26
C CYS A 139 1.28 -3.82 -0.18
N ALA A 140 1.89 -4.68 0.65
CA ALA A 140 3.19 -5.25 0.32
C ALA A 140 3.31 -6.75 0.58
N ASN A 141 4.20 -7.36 -0.25
CA ASN A 141 4.76 -8.69 -0.09
C ASN A 141 6.28 -8.57 -0.10
N TRP A 142 6.86 -7.92 0.93
CA TRP A 142 8.29 -7.65 1.01
C TRP A 142 9.03 -8.84 1.62
N GLU A 143 10.06 -9.30 0.92
CA GLU A 143 10.85 -10.47 1.28
C GLU A 143 11.57 -10.30 2.63
N ALA A 144 11.65 -11.37 3.43
CA ALA A 144 12.28 -11.35 4.75
C ALA A 144 13.77 -11.00 4.68
N GLN A 145 14.47 -11.47 3.64
CA GLN A 145 15.89 -11.16 3.43
C GLN A 145 16.16 -9.68 3.10
N ALA A 146 15.14 -8.93 2.69
CA ALA A 146 15.22 -7.52 2.33
C ALA A 146 14.41 -6.62 3.30
N ILE A 147 14.14 -7.09 4.51
CA ILE A 147 13.26 -6.39 5.47
C ILE A 147 13.83 -5.03 5.91
N ASP A 148 15.13 -4.85 5.90
CA ASP A 148 15.76 -3.57 6.21
C ASP A 148 15.51 -2.53 5.10
N GLU A 149 15.35 -2.95 3.84
CA GLU A 149 14.94 -2.08 2.75
C GLU A 149 13.50 -1.59 2.97
N TRP A 150 12.59 -2.50 3.36
CA TRP A 150 11.21 -2.16 3.72
C TRP A 150 11.16 -1.05 4.76
N LYS A 151 11.83 -1.25 5.90
CA LYS A 151 11.90 -0.27 6.99
C LYS A 151 12.49 1.06 6.53
N THR A 152 13.57 0.99 5.76
CA THR A 152 14.27 2.17 5.25
C THR A 152 13.38 2.97 4.31
N TYR A 153 12.75 2.32 3.34
CA TYR A 153 11.87 3.00 2.40
C TYR A 153 10.63 3.60 3.08
N MET A 154 9.96 2.85 3.95
CA MET A 154 8.79 3.35 4.69
C MET A 154 9.13 4.65 5.43
N ARG A 155 10.25 4.68 6.15
CA ARG A 155 10.69 5.86 6.89
C ARG A 155 11.15 7.00 5.96
N ALA A 156 11.88 6.68 4.90
CA ALA A 156 12.35 7.67 3.94
C ALA A 156 11.18 8.37 3.23
N ARG A 157 10.20 7.59 2.72
CA ARG A 157 9.03 8.14 2.02
C ARG A 157 8.18 9.02 2.95
N ALA A 158 7.99 8.61 4.21
CA ALA A 158 7.32 9.43 5.20
C ALA A 158 8.05 10.76 5.43
N TYR A 159 9.36 10.68 5.70
CA TYR A 159 10.18 11.82 6.07
C TYR A 159 10.34 12.84 4.93
N GLU A 160 10.72 12.38 3.73
CA GLU A 160 11.00 13.27 2.58
C GLU A 160 9.74 13.92 1.99
N ASN A 161 8.56 13.33 2.27
CA ASN A 161 7.27 13.81 1.77
C ASN A 161 6.39 14.46 2.85
N ALA A 162 6.83 14.45 4.11
CA ALA A 162 6.04 14.94 5.24
C ALA A 162 4.60 14.40 5.20
N CYS A 163 4.47 13.06 5.21
CA CYS A 163 3.19 12.36 5.18
C CYS A 163 3.21 11.13 6.11
N PHE A 164 2.05 10.61 6.44
CA PHE A 164 1.96 9.30 7.09
C PHE A 164 2.12 8.18 6.07
N MET A 165 2.84 7.14 6.46
CA MET A 165 2.91 5.87 5.72
C MET A 165 2.21 4.78 6.54
N VAL A 166 1.25 4.09 5.95
CA VAL A 166 0.55 2.96 6.53
C VAL A 166 0.83 1.73 5.67
N GLY A 167 1.76 0.88 6.11
CA GLY A 167 2.20 -0.27 5.33
C GLY A 167 1.80 -1.59 5.96
N ALA A 168 1.11 -2.42 5.19
CA ALA A 168 0.82 -3.80 5.54
C ALA A 168 1.68 -4.73 4.69
N ASN A 169 2.54 -5.50 5.35
CA ASN A 169 3.42 -6.47 4.72
C ASN A 169 3.05 -7.89 5.13
N ARG A 170 3.03 -8.80 4.18
CA ARG A 170 2.70 -10.22 4.39
C ARG A 170 3.74 -10.89 5.29
N VAL A 171 3.29 -11.88 6.07
CA VAL A 171 4.12 -12.84 6.81
C VAL A 171 3.99 -14.23 6.20
N GLY A 172 4.95 -15.09 6.47
CA GLY A 172 4.92 -16.49 6.07
C GLY A 172 5.59 -16.75 4.74
N GLU A 173 5.36 -17.94 4.20
CA GLU A 173 5.99 -18.44 3.00
C GLU A 173 4.99 -18.54 1.85
N ASP A 174 5.48 -18.40 0.63
CA ASP A 174 4.83 -18.85 -0.58
C ASP A 174 5.59 -20.08 -1.12
N VAL A 175 5.77 -20.24 -2.41
CA VAL A 175 6.47 -21.43 -2.97
C VAL A 175 7.98 -21.35 -2.72
N THR A 176 8.61 -20.22 -2.98
CA THR A 176 10.07 -20.01 -2.83
C THR A 176 10.45 -18.79 -2.02
N ILE A 177 9.49 -17.92 -1.74
CA ILE A 177 9.72 -16.63 -1.09
C ILE A 177 9.15 -16.67 0.33
N THR A 178 9.97 -16.22 1.30
CA THR A 178 9.55 -15.94 2.66
C THR A 178 9.35 -14.44 2.83
N PHE A 179 8.21 -14.02 3.38
CA PHE A 179 7.86 -12.63 3.61
C PHE A 179 8.11 -12.21 5.05
N GLY A 180 8.66 -10.99 5.20
CA GLY A 180 9.23 -10.54 6.46
C GLY A 180 8.24 -9.93 7.46
N GLY A 181 6.97 -9.73 7.08
CA GLY A 181 6.02 -9.03 7.97
C GLY A 181 6.46 -7.62 8.29
N GLU A 182 6.49 -7.28 9.56
CA GLU A 182 6.86 -5.96 10.06
C GLU A 182 6.00 -4.82 9.46
N SER A 183 4.69 -5.06 9.40
CA SER A 183 3.72 -4.02 9.08
C SER A 183 3.88 -2.83 10.02
N MET A 184 3.78 -1.60 9.51
CA MET A 184 4.08 -0.42 10.33
C MET A 184 3.31 0.82 9.92
N VAL A 185 3.17 1.73 10.88
CA VAL A 185 2.73 3.12 10.65
C VAL A 185 3.87 4.05 10.98
N VAL A 186 4.23 4.89 10.02
CA VAL A 186 5.34 5.85 10.13
C VAL A 186 4.78 7.27 9.96
N GLY A 187 5.15 8.16 10.85
CA GLY A 187 4.71 9.55 10.82
C GLY A 187 5.59 10.45 9.95
N PRO A 188 5.17 11.71 9.74
CA PRO A 188 5.75 12.64 8.76
C PRO A 188 7.22 13.02 9.04
N ARG A 189 7.73 12.73 10.24
CA ARG A 189 9.14 12.93 10.61
C ARG A 189 9.95 11.63 10.60
N GLY A 190 9.43 10.56 9.97
CA GLY A 190 10.07 9.25 9.91
C GLY A 190 10.06 8.45 11.22
N GLN A 191 9.31 8.93 12.23
CA GLN A 191 9.12 8.21 13.49
C GLN A 191 8.15 7.05 13.28
N ILE A 192 8.47 5.91 13.87
CA ILE A 192 7.58 4.74 13.86
C ILE A 192 6.55 4.92 14.99
N HIS A 193 5.28 5.06 14.63
CA HIS A 193 4.16 5.12 15.59
C HIS A 193 3.84 3.74 16.13
N THR A 194 3.84 2.74 15.25
CA THR A 194 3.69 1.33 15.62
C THR A 194 4.35 0.46 14.56
N SER A 195 4.83 -0.70 14.98
CA SER A 195 5.27 -1.77 14.09
C SER A 195 4.87 -3.11 14.68
N LEU A 196 4.54 -4.04 13.81
CA LEU A 196 4.23 -5.40 14.18
C LEU A 196 5.49 -6.24 14.04
N ALA A 197 6.14 -6.55 15.18
CA ALA A 197 7.31 -7.43 15.17
C ALA A 197 6.92 -8.82 14.63
N LEU A 198 7.83 -9.45 13.90
CA LEU A 198 7.65 -10.81 13.46
C LEU A 198 7.74 -11.74 14.68
N GLU A 199 6.61 -12.28 15.08
CA GLU A 199 6.51 -13.29 16.13
C GLU A 199 6.31 -14.66 15.50
N THR A 200 6.77 -15.69 16.16
CA THR A 200 6.59 -17.09 15.72
C THR A 200 5.87 -17.89 16.79
N ASP A 201 5.05 -18.81 16.35
CA ASP A 201 4.41 -19.78 17.20
C ASP A 201 5.49 -20.65 17.89
N PRO A 202 5.49 -20.77 19.20
CA PRO A 202 6.54 -21.46 19.94
C PRO A 202 6.58 -22.97 19.72
N GLU A 203 5.48 -23.57 19.25
CA GLU A 203 5.42 -25.02 19.01
C GLU A 203 5.78 -25.38 17.57
N SER A 204 5.25 -24.63 16.59
CA SER A 204 5.45 -24.91 15.17
C SER A 204 6.60 -24.13 14.54
N GLY A 205 7.03 -23.00 15.15
CA GLY A 205 7.98 -22.06 14.56
C GLY A 205 7.39 -21.22 13.41
N ALA A 206 6.12 -21.40 13.09
CA ALA A 206 5.46 -20.66 12.02
C ALA A 206 5.29 -19.18 12.40
N PRO A 207 5.43 -18.25 11.45
CA PRO A 207 5.18 -16.84 11.71
C PRO A 207 3.71 -16.61 12.04
N LEU A 208 3.47 -15.80 13.10
CA LEU A 208 2.13 -15.45 13.53
C LEU A 208 1.60 -14.26 12.74
N GLU A 209 0.36 -14.38 12.31
CA GLU A 209 -0.39 -13.25 11.77
C GLU A 209 -0.84 -12.30 12.89
N GLY A 210 -0.84 -11.01 12.60
CA GLY A 210 -1.24 -10.01 13.58
C GLY A 210 -1.72 -8.71 12.94
N PHE A 211 -2.06 -7.76 13.78
CA PHE A 211 -2.40 -6.41 13.36
C PHE A 211 -1.78 -5.38 14.30
N ALA A 212 -1.33 -4.26 13.74
CA ALA A 212 -0.86 -3.11 14.49
C ALA A 212 -1.86 -1.96 14.36
N VAL A 213 -2.05 -1.19 15.41
CA VAL A 213 -2.95 -0.03 15.43
C VAL A 213 -2.19 1.20 15.87
N ALA A 214 -2.39 2.29 15.16
CA ALA A 214 -1.88 3.60 15.54
C ALA A 214 -2.98 4.65 15.46
N ARG A 215 -2.95 5.61 16.36
CA ARG A 215 -3.68 6.86 16.21
C ARG A 215 -2.76 7.85 15.52
N ILE A 216 -3.24 8.45 14.43
CA ILE A 216 -2.53 9.50 13.70
C ILE A 216 -3.28 10.83 13.80
N ASP A 217 -2.53 11.92 13.75
CA ASP A 217 -3.07 13.28 13.73
C ASP A 217 -2.56 13.99 12.48
N LEU A 218 -3.45 14.31 11.55
CA LEU A 218 -3.09 14.95 10.28
C LEU A 218 -2.58 16.40 10.46
N ASP A 219 -2.82 17.02 11.59
CA ASP A 219 -2.24 18.34 11.88
C ASP A 219 -0.70 18.24 12.01
N GLU A 220 -0.14 17.08 12.35
CA GLU A 220 1.31 16.87 12.29
C GLU A 220 1.87 17.02 10.87
N VAL A 221 1.15 16.55 9.85
CA VAL A 221 1.53 16.70 8.43
C VAL A 221 1.59 18.17 8.06
N ARG A 222 0.54 18.91 8.36
CA ARG A 222 0.41 20.34 8.03
C ARG A 222 1.48 21.15 8.71
N LYS A 223 1.61 20.97 10.03
CA LYS A 223 2.63 21.65 10.84
C LYS A 223 4.04 21.37 10.32
N TYR A 224 4.37 20.11 10.03
CA TYR A 224 5.70 19.75 9.57
C TYR A 224 6.00 20.33 8.17
N ARG A 225 5.02 20.33 7.25
CA ARG A 225 5.15 20.97 5.94
C ARG A 225 5.37 22.49 6.05
N GLU A 226 4.74 23.16 7.00
CA GLU A 226 4.94 24.58 7.28
C GLU A 226 6.32 24.87 7.89
N GLU A 227 6.77 24.08 8.85
CA GLU A 227 8.05 24.26 9.54
C GLU A 227 9.27 24.03 8.62
N PHE A 228 9.26 22.97 7.83
CA PHE A 228 10.41 22.56 7.03
C PHE A 228 10.35 23.03 5.57
N GLN A 229 9.18 23.29 5.05
CA GLN A 229 8.93 23.80 3.68
C GLN A 229 9.67 23.03 2.57
N GLN A 230 10.00 21.73 2.80
CA GLN A 230 10.79 20.95 1.87
C GLN A 230 10.06 20.64 0.56
N ILE A 231 8.72 20.64 0.57
CA ILE A 231 7.90 20.51 -0.63
C ILE A 231 7.92 21.83 -1.43
N GLN A 232 7.76 22.95 -0.76
CA GLN A 232 7.70 24.29 -1.35
C GLN A 232 9.06 24.73 -1.92
N ASN A 233 10.16 24.33 -1.25
CA ASN A 233 11.52 24.71 -1.64
C ASN A 233 12.09 23.86 -2.80
N ARG A 234 11.31 22.95 -3.39
CA ARG A 234 11.72 22.18 -4.55
C ARG A 234 12.00 23.10 -5.75
N GLN A 235 12.96 22.68 -6.59
CA GLN A 235 13.36 23.39 -7.81
C GLN A 235 13.07 22.53 -9.06
N PRO A 236 11.80 22.29 -9.44
CA PRO A 236 11.42 21.31 -10.48
C PRO A 236 12.08 21.58 -11.84
N THR A 237 12.35 22.84 -12.15
CA THR A 237 13.00 23.23 -13.42
C THR A 237 14.43 22.72 -13.56
N VAL A 238 15.09 22.38 -12.44
CA VAL A 238 16.44 21.81 -12.40
C VAL A 238 16.41 20.29 -12.52
N TYR A 239 15.29 19.64 -12.18
CA TYR A 239 15.16 18.18 -12.12
C TYR A 239 14.75 17.54 -13.46
N LYS A 240 15.09 18.15 -14.58
CA LYS A 240 14.69 17.69 -15.93
C LYS A 240 15.12 16.25 -16.28
N SER A 241 16.17 15.76 -15.64
CA SER A 241 16.63 14.38 -15.81
C SER A 241 15.65 13.33 -15.31
N LEU A 242 14.79 13.67 -14.33
CA LEU A 242 13.80 12.73 -13.76
C LEU A 242 12.74 12.28 -14.78
N VAL A 243 12.49 13.07 -15.82
CA VAL A 243 11.49 12.75 -16.85
C VAL A 243 12.10 12.19 -18.15
N ARG A 244 13.41 11.96 -18.16
CA ARG A 244 14.09 11.35 -19.31
C ARG A 244 14.08 9.84 -19.20
N ARG A 245 13.77 9.15 -20.30
CA ARG A 245 14.00 7.71 -20.42
C ARG A 245 15.48 7.48 -20.75
N TYR A 246 16.09 6.51 -20.13
CA TYR A 246 17.42 6.01 -20.43
C TYR A 246 17.34 4.88 -21.46
#